data_7a266df45b87d79855a58a2447913469
#
_entry.id   7a266df45b87d79855a58a2447913469
#
_cell.length_a   1.000
_cell.length_b   1.000
_cell.length_c   1.000
_cell.angle_alpha   90.00
_cell.angle_beta   90.00
_cell.angle_gamma   90.00
#
_symmetry.space_group_name_H-M   'P 1'
#
loop_
_entity.id
_entity.type
_entity.pdbx_description
1 polymer ?
#
loop_
_entity_poly.entity_id
_entity_poly.type
_entity_poly.pdbx_seq_one_letter_code
_entity_poly.pdbx_strand_id
1 'polypeptide(L)'
;MDTSYYNRPGGEELMRRMSSETLLTQGPMGSVLMSEYDAADIPPAFWNLAEPQTVSRIHRLYVAAGAQVLITNTFQASSYALKYDQVAPSVAEVNRGAVDDARQAHPQLLLGSMGPIGIEWFAEDSAEYREIRGIAREQAHALLNAGVDGLLIETVTSIRNLQPILAGARDAADGMPVLVSFVVD
;
A
#
# COMPACT_ATOMS: atom_id res chain seq x y z
N MET A 1 -25.32 0.05 0.50
CA MET A 1 -24.29 0.98 1.01
C MET A 1 -24.32 2.21 0.13
N ASP A 2 -24.39 3.41 0.70
CA ASP A 2 -24.29 4.65 -0.07
C ASP A 2 -22.83 4.86 -0.47
N THR A 3 -22.54 4.79 -1.76
CA THR A 3 -21.18 4.94 -2.33
C THR A 3 -20.89 6.39 -2.76
N SER A 4 -21.81 7.32 -2.52
CA SER A 4 -21.70 8.72 -2.93
C SER A 4 -20.52 9.49 -2.29
N TYR A 5 -19.87 8.89 -1.29
CA TYR A 5 -18.71 9.48 -0.60
C TYR A 5 -17.36 9.23 -1.30
N TYR A 6 -17.31 8.39 -2.32
CA TYR A 6 -16.05 8.03 -2.97
C TYR A 6 -15.88 8.86 -4.25
N ASN A 7 -15.00 9.83 -4.22
CA ASN A 7 -14.85 10.83 -5.27
C ASN A 7 -14.14 10.34 -6.55
N ARG A 8 -13.73 9.06 -6.63
CA ARG A 8 -13.02 8.49 -7.78
C ARG A 8 -13.67 7.19 -8.24
N PRO A 9 -13.82 6.97 -9.56
CA PRO A 9 -14.50 5.79 -10.11
C PRO A 9 -13.95 4.45 -9.58
N GLY A 10 -12.64 4.34 -9.38
CA GLY A 10 -12.02 3.12 -8.86
C GLY A 10 -12.42 2.80 -7.41
N GLY A 11 -12.54 3.80 -6.55
CA GLY A 11 -12.98 3.62 -5.17
C GLY A 11 -14.45 3.21 -5.07
N GLU A 12 -15.31 3.80 -5.88
CA GLU A 12 -16.73 3.40 -5.99
C GLU A 12 -16.86 1.95 -6.47
N GLU A 13 -16.14 1.59 -7.50
CA GLU A 13 -16.15 0.23 -8.07
C GLU A 13 -15.64 -0.80 -7.06
N LEU A 14 -14.55 -0.49 -6.34
CA LEU A 14 -14.02 -1.36 -5.28
C LEU A 14 -15.09 -1.64 -4.23
N MET A 15 -15.73 -0.62 -3.69
CA MET A 15 -16.74 -0.77 -2.64
C MET A 15 -18.00 -1.48 -3.14
N ARG A 16 -18.43 -1.17 -4.35
CA ARG A 16 -19.58 -1.83 -5.00
C ARG A 16 -19.33 -3.33 -5.11
N ARG A 17 -18.16 -3.72 -5.61
CA ARG A 17 -17.81 -5.14 -5.81
C ARG A 17 -17.62 -5.85 -4.49
N MET A 18 -16.93 -5.27 -3.51
CA MET A 18 -16.76 -5.87 -2.17
C MET A 18 -18.09 -6.13 -1.45
N SER A 19 -19.14 -5.35 -1.76
CA SER A 19 -20.48 -5.56 -1.17
C SER A 19 -21.30 -6.65 -1.84
N SER A 20 -20.94 -7.09 -3.04
CA SER A 20 -21.75 -8.00 -3.85
C SER A 20 -21.06 -9.30 -4.26
N GLU A 21 -19.74 -9.38 -4.17
CA GLU A 21 -18.97 -10.53 -4.61
C GLU A 21 -17.69 -10.75 -3.76
N THR A 22 -17.11 -11.94 -3.87
CA THR A 22 -15.78 -12.23 -3.31
C THR A 22 -14.71 -11.84 -4.32
N LEU A 23 -13.78 -10.98 -3.92
CA LEU A 23 -12.66 -10.56 -4.76
C LEU A 23 -11.39 -11.33 -4.37
N LEU A 24 -10.74 -11.91 -5.38
CA LEU A 24 -9.44 -12.56 -5.19
C LEU A 24 -8.33 -11.52 -5.29
N THR A 25 -7.56 -11.37 -4.21
CA THR A 25 -6.36 -10.51 -4.18
C THR A 25 -5.13 -11.29 -4.65
N GLN A 26 -4.09 -10.58 -5.05
CA GLN A 26 -2.78 -11.18 -5.25
C GLN A 26 -2.21 -11.77 -3.96
N GLY A 27 -1.21 -12.64 -4.10
CA GLY A 27 -0.37 -13.14 -3.01
C GLY A 27 0.79 -12.18 -2.66
N PRO A 28 1.77 -12.64 -1.85
CA PRO A 28 2.85 -11.80 -1.34
C PRO A 28 3.83 -11.39 -2.44
N MET A 29 4.18 -10.09 -2.52
CA MET A 29 5.20 -9.59 -3.45
C MET A 29 6.61 -9.76 -2.87
N GLY A 30 6.85 -9.27 -1.67
CA GLY A 30 8.19 -9.26 -1.06
C GLY A 30 8.80 -10.66 -0.92
N SER A 31 8.01 -11.65 -0.48
CA SER A 31 8.48 -13.04 -0.36
C SER A 31 8.87 -13.65 -1.70
N VAL A 32 8.15 -13.34 -2.78
CA VAL A 32 8.47 -13.80 -4.13
C VAL A 32 9.77 -13.16 -4.61
N LEU A 33 9.92 -11.85 -4.43
CA LEU A 33 11.17 -11.14 -4.79
C LEU A 33 12.37 -11.73 -4.06
N MET A 34 12.25 -12.00 -2.75
CA MET A 34 13.34 -12.55 -1.94
C MET A 34 13.67 -14.02 -2.28
N SER A 35 12.69 -14.82 -2.71
CA SER A 35 12.89 -16.26 -2.97
C SER A 35 13.35 -16.57 -4.39
N GLU A 36 12.90 -15.80 -5.38
CA GLU A 36 13.18 -16.07 -6.79
C GLU A 36 14.37 -15.29 -7.36
N TYR A 37 14.72 -14.20 -6.69
CA TYR A 37 15.83 -13.34 -7.09
C TYR A 37 16.79 -13.25 -5.92
N ASP A 38 18.09 -13.30 -6.18
CA ASP A 38 19.13 -13.10 -5.16
C ASP A 38 19.13 -11.63 -4.70
N ALA A 39 18.04 -11.28 -4.03
CA ALA A 39 17.57 -9.92 -3.76
C ALA A 39 17.99 -9.40 -2.37
N ALA A 40 18.90 -10.10 -1.70
CA ALA A 40 19.27 -9.80 -0.31
C ALA A 40 19.77 -8.35 -0.11
N ASP A 41 20.28 -7.73 -1.14
CA ASP A 41 20.92 -6.41 -1.07
C ASP A 41 20.01 -5.24 -1.55
N ILE A 42 18.80 -5.53 -2.07
CA ILE A 42 17.88 -4.49 -2.57
C ILE A 42 16.66 -4.39 -1.66
N PRO A 43 16.43 -3.24 -0.98
CA PRO A 43 15.23 -3.04 -0.19
C PRO A 43 13.96 -3.31 -1.01
N PRO A 44 12.95 -4.02 -0.48
CA PRO A 44 11.79 -4.47 -1.25
C PRO A 44 11.05 -3.35 -2.01
N ALA A 45 10.90 -2.17 -1.40
CA ALA A 45 10.25 -1.05 -2.07
C ALA A 45 11.12 -0.41 -3.18
N PHE A 46 12.44 -0.56 -3.12
CA PHE A 46 13.34 -0.01 -4.14
C PHE A 46 13.33 -0.79 -5.45
N TRP A 47 12.87 -2.04 -5.44
CA TRP A 47 12.69 -2.85 -6.64
C TRP A 47 11.81 -2.18 -7.70
N ASN A 48 10.85 -1.38 -7.27
CA ASN A 48 9.98 -0.62 -8.18
C ASN A 48 10.75 0.37 -9.08
N LEU A 49 11.93 0.77 -8.67
CA LEU A 49 12.80 1.68 -9.44
C LEU A 49 14.02 0.98 -10.02
N ALA A 50 14.59 0.02 -9.30
CA ALA A 50 15.79 -0.70 -9.72
C ALA A 50 15.47 -1.76 -10.78
N GLU A 51 14.38 -2.52 -10.62
CA GLU A 51 13.99 -3.65 -11.45
C GLU A 51 12.48 -3.66 -11.75
N PRO A 52 11.93 -2.58 -12.35
CA PRO A 52 10.48 -2.42 -12.56
C PRO A 52 9.87 -3.53 -13.41
N GLN A 53 10.62 -4.10 -14.36
CA GLN A 53 10.15 -5.19 -15.21
C GLN A 53 9.94 -6.49 -14.41
N THR A 54 10.75 -6.72 -13.39
CA THR A 54 10.61 -7.87 -12.49
C THR A 54 9.34 -7.74 -11.66
N VAL A 55 9.10 -6.58 -11.05
CA VAL A 55 7.88 -6.30 -10.28
C VAL A 55 6.63 -6.44 -11.15
N SER A 56 6.63 -5.81 -12.34
CA SER A 56 5.52 -5.92 -13.30
C SER A 56 5.27 -7.35 -13.76
N ARG A 57 6.32 -8.17 -13.94
CA ARG A 57 6.19 -9.58 -14.32
C ARG A 57 5.48 -10.38 -13.22
N ILE A 58 5.83 -10.16 -11.95
CA ILE A 58 5.17 -10.85 -10.84
C ILE A 58 3.69 -10.44 -10.77
N HIS A 59 3.37 -9.17 -10.92
CA HIS A 59 1.98 -8.71 -11.00
C HIS A 59 1.21 -9.39 -12.14
N ARG A 60 1.80 -9.52 -13.34
CA ARG A 60 1.17 -10.26 -14.47
C ARG A 60 0.93 -11.73 -14.15
N LEU A 61 1.84 -12.39 -13.44
CA LEU A 61 1.63 -13.77 -13.01
C LEU A 61 0.43 -13.90 -12.07
N TYR A 62 0.25 -12.97 -11.13
CA TYR A 62 -0.92 -12.96 -10.26
C TYR A 62 -2.23 -12.71 -11.03
N VAL A 63 -2.25 -11.78 -11.98
CA VAL A 63 -3.42 -11.57 -12.86
C VAL A 63 -3.73 -12.83 -13.67
N ALA A 64 -2.71 -13.47 -14.25
CA ALA A 64 -2.87 -14.72 -15.01
C ALA A 64 -3.37 -15.88 -14.14
N ALA A 65 -3.05 -15.88 -12.84
CA ALA A 65 -3.56 -16.83 -11.86
C ALA A 65 -4.98 -16.51 -11.37
N GLY A 66 -5.59 -15.40 -11.84
CA GLY A 66 -6.97 -15.03 -11.52
C GLY A 66 -7.13 -13.94 -10.47
N ALA A 67 -6.05 -13.29 -10.02
CA ALA A 67 -6.18 -12.16 -9.11
C ALA A 67 -6.94 -11.00 -9.78
N GLN A 68 -7.97 -10.51 -9.11
CA GLN A 68 -8.82 -9.39 -9.56
C GLN A 68 -8.33 -8.06 -8.97
N VAL A 69 -7.73 -8.13 -7.78
CA VAL A 69 -7.18 -6.98 -7.06
C VAL A 69 -5.68 -7.19 -6.91
N LEU A 70 -4.89 -6.26 -7.45
CA LEU A 70 -3.47 -6.19 -7.16
C LEU A 70 -3.21 -5.26 -5.97
N ILE A 71 -2.07 -5.46 -5.32
CA ILE A 71 -1.58 -4.67 -4.19
C ILE A 71 -0.19 -4.16 -4.58
N THR A 72 0.06 -2.86 -4.47
CA THR A 72 1.36 -2.28 -4.85
C THR A 72 2.50 -2.81 -3.98
N ASN A 73 3.71 -2.86 -4.52
CA ASN A 73 4.91 -3.21 -3.77
C ASN A 73 5.42 -2.01 -2.95
N THR A 74 4.59 -1.53 -2.01
CA THR A 74 4.85 -0.30 -1.23
C THR A 74 4.75 -0.48 0.28
N PHE A 75 4.72 -1.72 0.77
CA PHE A 75 4.65 -2.02 2.21
C PHE A 75 5.71 -1.25 3.02
N GLN A 76 6.93 -1.15 2.50
CA GLN A 76 8.05 -0.42 3.10
C GLN A 76 8.41 0.86 2.33
N ALA A 77 7.44 1.57 1.77
CA ALA A 77 7.66 2.79 0.99
C ALA A 77 7.25 4.09 1.70
N SER A 78 7.11 4.07 3.03
CA SER A 78 6.95 5.27 3.84
C SER A 78 8.28 6.00 4.02
N SER A 79 8.26 7.30 4.33
CA SER A 79 9.50 8.07 4.61
C SER A 79 10.30 7.47 5.77
N TYR A 80 9.64 6.86 6.74
CA TYR A 80 10.30 6.13 7.84
C TYR A 80 11.08 4.92 7.32
N ALA A 81 10.45 4.05 6.54
CA ALA A 81 11.06 2.83 6.02
C ALA A 81 12.17 3.15 5.00
N LEU A 82 11.94 4.07 4.06
CA LEU A 82 12.95 4.48 3.07
C LEU A 82 14.20 5.07 3.72
N LYS A 83 14.03 5.84 4.80
CA LYS A 83 15.17 6.36 5.58
C LYS A 83 15.93 5.24 6.29
N TYR A 84 15.22 4.28 6.86
CA TYR A 84 15.83 3.10 7.51
C TYR A 84 16.64 2.27 6.52
N ASP A 85 16.09 2.03 5.33
CA ASP A 85 16.70 1.27 4.25
C ASP A 85 17.73 2.08 3.43
N GLN A 86 17.97 3.35 3.78
CA GLN A 86 18.89 4.26 3.09
C GLN A 86 18.56 4.44 1.60
N VAL A 87 17.28 4.37 1.22
CA VAL A 87 16.79 4.58 -0.13
C VAL A 87 16.75 6.08 -0.42
N ALA A 88 17.51 6.53 -1.43
CA ALA A 88 17.64 7.95 -1.78
C ALA A 88 16.40 8.57 -2.46
N PRO A 89 15.65 7.85 -3.36
CA PRO A 89 14.43 8.38 -3.96
C PRO A 89 13.37 8.74 -2.93
N SER A 90 12.56 9.74 -3.27
CA SER A 90 11.48 10.24 -2.41
C SER A 90 10.31 9.23 -2.30
N VAL A 91 9.49 9.41 -1.25
CA VAL A 91 8.23 8.65 -1.07
C VAL A 91 7.37 8.72 -2.33
N ALA A 92 7.25 9.89 -2.95
CA ALA A 92 6.44 10.07 -4.16
C ALA A 92 6.99 9.27 -5.34
N GLU A 93 8.30 9.25 -5.56
CA GLU A 93 8.93 8.50 -6.67
C GLU A 93 8.75 7.00 -6.50
N VAL A 94 9.05 6.45 -5.31
CA VAL A 94 8.95 5.01 -5.04
C VAL A 94 7.50 4.53 -5.15
N ASN A 95 6.56 5.24 -4.52
CA ASN A 95 5.15 4.84 -4.57
C ASN A 95 4.55 4.99 -5.97
N ARG A 96 4.91 6.01 -6.75
CA ARG A 96 4.50 6.15 -8.15
C ARG A 96 5.05 5.00 -8.99
N GLY A 97 6.35 4.68 -8.90
CA GLY A 97 6.96 3.57 -9.62
C GLY A 97 6.22 2.26 -9.37
N ALA A 98 5.89 1.97 -8.10
CA ALA A 98 5.13 0.76 -7.74
C ALA A 98 3.72 0.72 -8.36
N VAL A 99 3.03 1.86 -8.41
CA VAL A 99 1.72 1.95 -9.06
C VAL A 99 1.84 1.75 -10.57
N ASP A 100 2.83 2.39 -11.20
CA ASP A 100 3.09 2.25 -12.64
C ASP A 100 3.41 0.78 -13.00
N ASP A 101 4.23 0.08 -12.19
CA ASP A 101 4.57 -1.32 -12.38
C ASP A 101 3.34 -2.23 -12.27
N ALA A 102 2.50 -2.02 -11.26
CA ALA A 102 1.28 -2.80 -11.07
C ALA A 102 0.27 -2.54 -12.21
N ARG A 103 0.12 -1.30 -12.66
CA ARG A 103 -0.78 -0.94 -13.77
C ARG A 103 -0.37 -1.58 -15.12
N GLN A 104 0.92 -1.89 -15.34
CA GLN A 104 1.38 -2.64 -16.51
C GLN A 104 0.82 -4.07 -16.59
N ALA A 105 0.34 -4.62 -15.47
CA ALA A 105 -0.34 -5.91 -15.44
C ALA A 105 -1.84 -5.82 -15.75
N HIS A 106 -2.38 -4.63 -15.98
CA HIS A 106 -3.80 -4.37 -16.26
C HIS A 106 -4.76 -4.95 -15.21
N PRO A 107 -4.57 -4.69 -13.91
CA PRO A 107 -5.46 -5.19 -12.87
C PRO A 107 -6.86 -4.60 -13.02
N GLN A 108 -7.88 -5.34 -12.55
CA GLN A 108 -9.24 -4.80 -12.47
C GLN A 108 -9.34 -3.71 -11.39
N LEU A 109 -8.67 -3.93 -10.25
CA LEU A 109 -8.57 -3.00 -9.12
C LEU A 109 -7.14 -3.01 -8.56
N LEU A 110 -6.71 -1.88 -8.00
CA LEU A 110 -5.38 -1.72 -7.43
C LEU A 110 -5.45 -1.07 -6.05
N LEU A 111 -4.91 -1.73 -5.04
CA LEU A 111 -4.77 -1.19 -3.68
C LEU A 111 -3.34 -0.72 -3.43
N GLY A 112 -3.21 0.43 -2.80
CA GLY A 112 -1.94 0.95 -2.30
C GLY A 112 -1.60 0.35 -0.94
N SER A 113 -0.52 -0.45 -0.88
CA SER A 113 -0.06 -1.06 0.37
C SER A 113 0.62 -0.06 1.28
N MET A 114 0.27 -0.09 2.56
CA MET A 114 0.88 0.67 3.64
C MET A 114 1.20 -0.27 4.80
N GLY A 115 2.48 -0.37 5.14
CA GLY A 115 2.94 -1.19 6.26
C GLY A 115 2.94 -0.46 7.61
N PRO A 116 3.33 -1.16 8.69
CA PRO A 116 3.48 -0.56 10.00
C PRO A 116 4.63 0.45 10.03
N ILE A 117 4.52 1.44 10.92
CA ILE A 117 5.59 2.40 11.21
C ILE A 117 6.12 2.07 12.61
N GLY A 118 7.41 1.74 12.69
CA GLY A 118 8.06 1.20 13.89
C GLY A 118 8.38 2.25 14.99
N ILE A 119 7.54 3.27 15.15
CA ILE A 119 7.65 4.29 16.19
C ILE A 119 6.68 3.96 17.32
N GLU A 120 7.16 3.86 18.56
CA GLU A 120 6.30 3.70 19.72
C GLU A 120 5.68 5.05 20.13
N TRP A 121 4.43 5.00 20.58
CA TRP A 121 3.73 6.16 21.08
C TRP A 121 2.89 5.82 22.31
N PHE A 122 2.61 6.81 23.18
CA PHE A 122 1.95 6.58 24.46
C PHE A 122 0.62 7.34 24.62
N ALA A 123 0.46 8.48 23.94
CA ALA A 123 -0.74 9.30 23.99
C ALA A 123 -1.05 9.89 22.60
N GLU A 124 -2.34 10.06 22.27
CA GLU A 124 -2.80 10.58 20.97
C GLU A 124 -2.36 12.03 20.68
N ASP A 125 -2.01 12.79 21.70
CA ASP A 125 -1.47 14.15 21.62
C ASP A 125 0.06 14.18 21.65
N SER A 126 0.73 13.03 21.71
CA SER A 126 2.20 12.94 21.72
C SER A 126 2.83 13.38 20.39
N ALA A 127 4.10 13.72 20.43
CA ALA A 127 4.88 14.04 19.23
C ALA A 127 4.98 12.83 18.29
N GLU A 128 5.20 11.65 18.87
CA GLU A 128 5.34 10.38 18.15
C GLU A 128 4.05 10.00 17.42
N TYR A 129 2.88 10.17 18.04
CA TYR A 129 1.60 9.96 17.37
C TYR A 129 1.44 10.86 16.15
N ARG A 130 1.74 12.16 16.29
CA ARG A 130 1.68 13.13 15.20
C ARG A 130 2.71 12.82 14.09
N GLU A 131 3.89 12.34 14.47
CA GLU A 131 4.92 11.92 13.52
C GLU A 131 4.43 10.72 12.68
N ILE A 132 3.94 9.65 13.32
CA ILE A 132 3.38 8.48 12.61
C ILE A 132 2.25 8.88 11.68
N ARG A 133 1.31 9.71 12.18
CA ARG A 133 0.20 10.24 11.38
C ARG A 133 0.68 11.03 10.16
N GLY A 134 1.72 11.86 10.33
CA GLY A 134 2.32 12.62 9.24
C GLY A 134 2.97 11.74 8.17
N ILE A 135 3.75 10.74 8.58
CA ILE A 135 4.39 9.75 7.70
C ILE A 135 3.34 8.96 6.93
N ALA A 136 2.31 8.46 7.60
CA ALA A 136 1.22 7.71 6.96
C ALA A 136 0.44 8.58 5.95
N ARG A 137 0.16 9.85 6.29
CA ARG A 137 -0.50 10.79 5.40
C ARG A 137 0.33 11.05 4.14
N GLU A 138 1.64 11.21 4.27
CA GLU A 138 2.56 11.43 3.14
C GLU A 138 2.51 10.24 2.16
N GLN A 139 2.66 9.01 2.65
CA GLN A 139 2.59 7.82 1.81
C GLN A 139 1.22 7.63 1.17
N ALA A 140 0.14 7.79 1.93
CA ALA A 140 -1.22 7.71 1.43
C ALA A 140 -1.45 8.72 0.29
N HIS A 141 -1.00 9.96 0.46
CA HIS A 141 -1.07 11.00 -0.57
C HIS A 141 -0.32 10.60 -1.85
N ALA A 142 0.90 10.04 -1.70
CA ALA A 142 1.70 9.60 -2.85
C ALA A 142 0.98 8.48 -3.64
N LEU A 143 0.42 7.48 -2.95
CA LEU A 143 -0.32 6.38 -3.56
C LEU A 143 -1.59 6.85 -4.28
N LEU A 144 -2.39 7.68 -3.62
CA LEU A 144 -3.64 8.21 -4.19
C LEU A 144 -3.37 9.10 -5.41
N ASN A 145 -2.33 9.93 -5.36
CA ASN A 145 -1.92 10.75 -6.50
C ASN A 145 -1.38 9.92 -7.67
N ALA A 146 -0.78 8.76 -7.37
CA ALA A 146 -0.33 7.81 -8.39
C ALA A 146 -1.50 7.03 -9.04
N GLY A 147 -2.70 7.00 -8.42
CA GLY A 147 -3.91 6.46 -9.04
C GLY A 147 -4.30 5.06 -8.58
N VAL A 148 -4.14 4.74 -7.29
CA VAL A 148 -4.73 3.54 -6.69
C VAL A 148 -6.24 3.70 -6.50
N ASP A 149 -6.97 2.58 -6.41
CA ASP A 149 -8.42 2.54 -6.25
C ASP A 149 -8.84 2.51 -4.78
N GLY A 150 -7.89 2.34 -3.86
CA GLY A 150 -8.04 2.37 -2.41
C GLY A 150 -6.71 2.14 -1.72
N LEU A 151 -6.71 2.30 -0.40
CA LEU A 151 -5.54 2.04 0.45
C LEU A 151 -5.75 0.73 1.23
N LEU A 152 -4.68 -0.01 1.46
CA LEU A 152 -4.64 -1.18 2.32
C LEU A 152 -3.56 -1.01 3.39
N ILE A 153 -3.98 -0.83 4.63
CA ILE A 153 -3.09 -0.90 5.78
C ILE A 153 -3.00 -2.36 6.18
N GLU A 154 -1.84 -2.98 6.00
CA GLU A 154 -1.69 -4.42 6.22
C GLU A 154 -0.72 -4.77 7.35
N THR A 155 -0.81 -6.03 7.84
CA THR A 155 0.03 -6.56 8.93
C THR A 155 -0.19 -5.82 10.24
N VAL A 156 -1.44 -5.43 10.51
CA VAL A 156 -1.80 -4.77 11.76
C VAL A 156 -1.85 -5.80 12.90
N THR A 157 -0.99 -5.62 13.89
CA THR A 157 -0.89 -6.51 15.08
C THR A 157 -1.67 -5.98 16.28
N SER A 158 -2.03 -4.71 16.29
CA SER A 158 -2.84 -4.12 17.36
C SER A 158 -3.60 -2.88 16.90
N ILE A 159 -4.76 -2.64 17.52
CA ILE A 159 -5.55 -1.42 17.26
C ILE A 159 -4.73 -0.16 17.63
N ARG A 160 -3.93 -0.23 18.69
CA ARG A 160 -3.08 0.88 19.10
C ARG A 160 -2.13 1.30 17.97
N ASN A 161 -1.43 0.35 17.36
CA ASN A 161 -0.48 0.65 16.27
C ASN A 161 -1.21 1.15 15.01
N LEU A 162 -2.45 0.71 14.79
CA LEU A 162 -3.28 1.16 13.70
C LEU A 162 -3.71 2.63 13.80
N GLN A 163 -4.04 3.10 15.00
CA GLN A 163 -4.72 4.41 15.19
C GLN A 163 -4.04 5.58 14.47
N PRO A 164 -2.73 5.88 14.67
CA PRO A 164 -2.10 7.01 13.99
C PRO A 164 -1.95 6.80 12.48
N ILE A 165 -1.72 5.55 12.04
CA ILE A 165 -1.60 5.22 10.61
C ILE A 165 -2.93 5.42 9.91
N LEU A 166 -4.02 4.91 10.48
CA LEU A 166 -5.37 5.06 9.95
C LEU A 166 -5.79 6.54 9.91
N ALA A 167 -5.45 7.30 10.97
CA ALA A 167 -5.73 8.74 11.01
C ALA A 167 -5.02 9.46 9.87
N GLY A 168 -3.72 9.18 9.64
CA GLY A 168 -2.95 9.78 8.55
C GLY A 168 -3.46 9.36 7.17
N ALA A 169 -3.78 8.09 6.98
CA ALA A 169 -4.36 7.59 5.73
C ALA A 169 -5.70 8.27 5.43
N ARG A 170 -6.57 8.43 6.44
CA ARG A 170 -7.86 9.12 6.28
C ARG A 170 -7.72 10.60 5.98
N ASP A 171 -6.74 11.29 6.54
CA ASP A 171 -6.46 12.70 6.23
C ASP A 171 -6.15 12.92 4.73
N ALA A 172 -5.57 11.92 4.07
CA ALA A 172 -5.22 11.96 2.66
C ALA A 172 -6.33 11.38 1.75
N ALA A 173 -7.18 10.51 2.27
CA ALA A 173 -8.05 9.66 1.46
C ALA A 173 -9.19 10.38 0.74
N ASP A 174 -9.64 11.55 1.24
CA ASP A 174 -10.70 12.36 0.62
C ASP A 174 -11.87 11.52 0.07
N GLY A 175 -12.43 10.64 0.93
CA GLY A 175 -13.50 9.73 0.55
C GLY A 175 -13.09 8.41 -0.10
N MET A 176 -11.81 8.19 -0.42
CA MET A 176 -11.33 6.91 -0.97
C MET A 176 -11.38 5.79 0.10
N PRO A 177 -11.62 4.52 -0.32
CA PRO A 177 -11.63 3.39 0.60
C PRO A 177 -10.29 3.20 1.30
N VAL A 178 -10.35 2.93 2.60
CA VAL A 178 -9.20 2.48 3.40
C VAL A 178 -9.55 1.15 4.03
N LEU A 179 -8.87 0.11 3.59
CA LEU A 179 -9.00 -1.25 4.10
C LEU A 179 -7.92 -1.52 5.15
N VAL A 180 -8.24 -2.41 6.09
CA VAL A 180 -7.28 -2.82 7.14
C VAL A 180 -7.24 -4.34 7.21
N SER A 181 -6.03 -4.91 7.19
CA SER A 181 -5.78 -6.34 7.37
C SER A 181 -5.05 -6.59 8.70
N PHE A 182 -5.70 -7.35 9.58
CA PHE A 182 -5.15 -7.75 10.87
C PHE A 182 -4.45 -9.10 10.79
N VAL A 183 -3.34 -9.20 11.51
CA VAL A 183 -2.76 -10.50 11.86
C VAL A 183 -3.53 -11.04 13.07
N VAL A 184 -4.07 -12.24 12.93
CA VAL A 184 -4.77 -12.96 14.01
C VAL A 184 -4.04 -14.27 14.29
N ASP A 185 -3.91 -14.60 15.59
CA ASP A 185 -3.32 -15.87 16.06
C ASP A 185 -4.35 -16.99 16.04
#